data_17180bd209a94c85c44a2ee6c9595d88
#
_entry.id   17180bd209a94c85c44a2ee6c9595d88
#
_cell.length_a   1.000
_cell.length_b   1.000
_cell.length_c   1.000
_cell.angle_alpha   90.00
_cell.angle_beta   90.00
_cell.angle_gamma   90.00
#
_symmetry.space_group_name_H-M   'P 1'
#
loop_
_entity.id
_entity.type
_entity.pdbx_description
1 polymer ?
#
loop_
_entity_poly.entity_id
_entity_poly.type
_entity_poly.pdbx_seq_one_letter_code
_entity_poly.pdbx_strand_id
1 'polypeptide(L)'
;DHQTGVAGIMVENKTGLNAANVITGAPSTLTLDEVNKNIDLIKNSKIFLTQLEIPKEVTLYSLKKAKENKVLTILNPAPASEISKEFYNYIDYFTPNETEAEFYTGIKIVNQNDAKQASEKLLNLGIKKIIITLGEKGLFYSDGKEDIFLKATSVKAIDTTGAGDAF
;
A
#
# COMPACT_ATOMS: atom_id res chain seq x y z
N ASP A 1 17.93 -17.56 -12.42
CA ASP A 1 17.97 -17.86 -10.97
C ASP A 1 18.53 -16.66 -10.23
N HIS A 2 17.72 -16.06 -9.37
CA HIS A 2 18.09 -14.93 -8.51
C HIS A 2 17.92 -15.33 -7.04
N GLN A 3 18.77 -14.79 -6.18
CA GLN A 3 18.66 -15.04 -4.74
C GLN A 3 17.39 -14.38 -4.19
N THR A 4 16.81 -14.98 -3.18
CA THR A 4 15.69 -14.37 -2.43
C THR A 4 16.14 -13.07 -1.80
N GLY A 5 15.27 -12.07 -1.78
CA GLY A 5 15.50 -10.82 -1.07
C GLY A 5 15.72 -11.06 0.43
N VAL A 6 16.50 -10.20 1.05
CA VAL A 6 16.77 -10.25 2.50
C VAL A 6 16.60 -8.87 3.12
N ALA A 7 16.14 -8.82 4.36
CA ALA A 7 16.04 -7.60 5.13
C ALA A 7 16.76 -7.75 6.47
N GLY A 8 17.63 -6.79 6.79
CA GLY A 8 18.18 -6.62 8.13
C GLY A 8 17.32 -5.62 8.90
N ILE A 9 16.63 -6.09 9.94
CA ILE A 9 15.71 -5.26 10.71
C ILE A 9 16.34 -4.94 12.07
N MET A 10 16.42 -3.67 12.37
CA MET A 10 16.87 -3.16 13.68
C MET A 10 15.66 -2.64 14.45
N VAL A 11 15.43 -3.16 15.64
CA VAL A 11 14.32 -2.75 16.51
C VAL A 11 14.86 -2.04 17.73
N GLU A 12 14.34 -0.85 18.03
CA GLU A 12 14.70 -0.12 19.26
C GLU A 12 13.95 -0.70 20.45
N ASN A 13 14.69 -1.21 21.43
CA ASN A 13 14.14 -1.92 22.59
C ASN A 13 13.19 -1.08 23.46
N LYS A 14 13.29 0.25 23.44
CA LYS A 14 12.49 1.13 24.31
C LYS A 14 11.14 1.50 23.67
N THR A 15 11.13 1.72 22.37
CA THR A 15 9.97 2.27 21.64
C THR A 15 9.28 1.25 20.75
N GLY A 16 9.96 0.12 20.41
CA GLY A 16 9.49 -0.83 19.41
C GLY A 16 9.59 -0.32 17.97
N LEU A 17 10.13 0.88 17.76
CA LEU A 17 10.37 1.40 16.42
C LEU A 17 11.42 0.58 15.70
N ASN A 18 11.24 0.37 14.40
CA ASN A 18 12.18 -0.39 13.59
C ASN A 18 12.70 0.43 12.40
N ALA A 19 13.87 -0.02 11.91
CA ALA A 19 14.45 0.41 10.65
C ALA A 19 14.88 -0.84 9.88
N ALA A 20 14.47 -0.95 8.62
CA ALA A 20 14.80 -2.07 7.75
C ALA A 20 15.78 -1.65 6.66
N ASN A 21 16.84 -2.44 6.48
CA ASN A 21 17.72 -2.36 5.32
C ASN A 21 17.41 -3.54 4.40
N VAL A 22 16.82 -3.25 3.23
CA VAL A 22 16.28 -4.26 2.33
C VAL A 22 17.14 -4.42 1.08
N ILE A 23 17.49 -5.67 0.76
CA ILE A 23 18.05 -6.08 -0.53
C ILE A 23 16.96 -6.85 -1.27
N THR A 24 16.44 -6.27 -2.34
CA THR A 24 15.20 -6.73 -3.00
C THR A 24 15.29 -8.14 -3.62
N GLY A 25 16.45 -8.57 -4.12
CA GLY A 25 16.62 -9.92 -4.68
C GLY A 25 15.64 -10.26 -5.80
N ALA A 26 15.19 -11.52 -5.84
CA ALA A 26 14.31 -12.08 -6.88
C ALA A 26 13.02 -11.26 -7.15
N PRO A 27 12.31 -10.67 -6.18
CA PRO A 27 11.15 -9.83 -6.45
C PRO A 27 11.39 -8.71 -7.47
N SER A 28 12.60 -8.11 -7.48
CA SER A 28 12.94 -7.02 -8.42
C SER A 28 13.10 -7.47 -9.87
N THR A 29 13.11 -8.77 -10.12
CA THR A 29 13.30 -9.36 -11.48
C THR A 29 12.04 -9.97 -12.05
N LEU A 30 10.90 -9.86 -11.35
CA LEU A 30 9.61 -10.36 -11.83
C LEU A 30 9.25 -9.72 -13.18
N THR A 31 8.75 -10.54 -14.10
CA THR A 31 8.46 -10.15 -15.47
C THR A 31 6.96 -10.25 -15.81
N LEU A 32 6.54 -9.59 -16.87
CA LEU A 32 5.17 -9.72 -17.39
C LEU A 32 4.85 -11.14 -17.82
N ASP A 33 5.84 -11.87 -18.37
CA ASP A 33 5.65 -13.26 -18.79
C ASP A 33 5.37 -14.19 -17.61
N GLU A 34 6.02 -13.96 -16.46
CA GLU A 34 5.76 -14.72 -15.23
C GLU A 34 4.36 -14.45 -14.69
N VAL A 35 3.90 -13.22 -14.75
CA VAL A 35 2.50 -12.89 -14.43
C VAL A 35 1.55 -13.60 -15.38
N ASN A 36 1.81 -13.59 -16.68
CA ASN A 36 0.96 -14.24 -17.67
C ASN A 36 0.89 -15.77 -17.49
N LYS A 37 2.00 -16.40 -17.15
CA LYS A 37 2.01 -17.85 -16.83
C LYS A 37 1.12 -18.21 -15.64
N ASN A 38 0.91 -17.26 -14.74
CA ASN A 38 0.12 -17.43 -13.51
C ASN A 38 -1.18 -16.60 -13.51
N ILE A 39 -1.61 -16.13 -14.68
CA ILE A 39 -2.73 -15.19 -14.79
C ILE A 39 -4.05 -15.72 -14.22
N ASP A 40 -4.23 -17.03 -14.23
CA ASP A 40 -5.43 -17.67 -13.71
C ASP A 40 -5.55 -17.55 -12.18
N LEU A 41 -4.44 -17.39 -11.46
CA LEU A 41 -4.46 -17.08 -10.04
C LEU A 41 -5.13 -15.72 -9.80
N ILE A 42 -4.80 -14.72 -10.62
CA ILE A 42 -5.42 -13.40 -10.56
C ILE A 42 -6.91 -13.50 -10.92
N LYS A 43 -7.23 -14.13 -12.06
CA LYS A 43 -8.60 -14.22 -12.57
C LYS A 43 -9.57 -14.91 -11.62
N ASN A 44 -9.10 -15.92 -10.89
CA ASN A 44 -9.91 -16.71 -9.96
C ASN A 44 -9.93 -16.13 -8.52
N SER A 45 -9.22 -15.03 -8.28
CA SER A 45 -9.21 -14.35 -6.99
C SER A 45 -10.41 -13.42 -6.83
N LYS A 46 -10.83 -13.18 -5.60
CA LYS A 46 -11.82 -12.14 -5.26
C LYS A 46 -11.13 -10.78 -5.08
N ILE A 47 -9.90 -10.80 -4.58
CA ILE A 47 -9.10 -9.62 -4.24
C ILE A 47 -7.69 -9.83 -4.79
N PHE A 48 -7.13 -8.80 -5.38
CA PHE A 48 -5.74 -8.69 -5.76
C PHE A 48 -5.09 -7.57 -4.94
N LEU A 49 -4.23 -7.98 -4.00
CA LEU A 49 -3.44 -7.07 -3.15
C LEU A 49 -2.00 -7.04 -3.64
N THR A 50 -1.44 -5.85 -3.77
CA THR A 50 -0.04 -5.66 -4.19
C THR A 50 0.57 -4.44 -3.51
N GLN A 51 1.90 -4.39 -3.53
CA GLN A 51 2.75 -3.30 -3.05
C GLN A 51 3.58 -2.73 -4.20
N LEU A 52 4.59 -1.90 -3.89
CA LEU A 52 5.52 -1.31 -4.87
C LEU A 52 6.95 -1.87 -4.74
N GLU A 53 7.08 -3.11 -4.28
CA GLU A 53 8.38 -3.80 -4.10
C GLU A 53 8.81 -4.63 -5.31
N ILE A 54 7.96 -4.76 -6.32
CA ILE A 54 8.26 -5.38 -7.62
C ILE A 54 8.32 -4.30 -8.71
N PRO A 55 8.81 -4.61 -9.93
CA PRO A 55 8.85 -3.63 -11.00
C PRO A 55 7.48 -2.97 -11.25
N LYS A 56 7.45 -1.65 -11.30
CA LYS A 56 6.19 -0.87 -11.41
C LYS A 56 5.37 -1.23 -12.65
N GLU A 57 6.03 -1.55 -13.75
CA GLU A 57 5.36 -2.03 -14.96
C GLU A 57 4.61 -3.35 -14.73
N VAL A 58 5.19 -4.24 -13.93
CA VAL A 58 4.57 -5.53 -13.56
C VAL A 58 3.40 -5.30 -12.61
N THR A 59 3.58 -4.41 -11.63
CA THR A 59 2.49 -4.02 -10.72
C THR A 59 1.31 -3.44 -11.50
N LEU A 60 1.57 -2.47 -12.38
CA LEU A 60 0.52 -1.85 -13.20
C LEU A 60 -0.18 -2.87 -14.09
N TYR A 61 0.58 -3.73 -14.76
CA TYR A 61 0.04 -4.78 -15.61
C TYR A 61 -0.88 -5.73 -14.83
N SER A 62 -0.44 -6.17 -13.65
CA SER A 62 -1.21 -7.07 -12.79
C SER A 62 -2.52 -6.41 -12.30
N LEU A 63 -2.46 -5.14 -11.90
CA LEU A 63 -3.65 -4.35 -11.55
C LEU A 63 -4.64 -4.25 -12.73
N LYS A 64 -4.15 -3.99 -13.95
CA LYS A 64 -4.99 -3.99 -15.17
C LYS A 64 -5.66 -5.34 -15.36
N LYS A 65 -4.90 -6.43 -15.28
CA LYS A 65 -5.44 -7.79 -15.45
C LYS A 65 -6.47 -8.14 -14.39
N ALA A 66 -6.27 -7.74 -13.15
CA ALA A 66 -7.25 -7.89 -12.09
C ALA A 66 -8.56 -7.14 -12.42
N LYS A 67 -8.46 -5.87 -12.83
CA LYS A 67 -9.64 -5.06 -13.20
C LYS A 67 -10.39 -5.59 -14.42
N GLU A 68 -9.67 -6.04 -15.46
CA GLU A 68 -10.26 -6.67 -16.64
C GLU A 68 -11.12 -7.89 -16.27
N ASN A 69 -10.74 -8.60 -15.20
CA ASN A 69 -11.45 -9.78 -14.71
C ASN A 69 -12.39 -9.49 -13.52
N LYS A 70 -12.69 -8.22 -13.23
CA LYS A 70 -13.60 -7.77 -12.15
C LYS A 70 -13.12 -8.18 -10.75
N VAL A 71 -11.84 -8.39 -10.59
CA VAL A 71 -11.20 -8.64 -9.30
C VAL A 71 -11.02 -7.30 -8.58
N LEU A 72 -11.37 -7.23 -7.31
CA LEU A 72 -11.17 -6.05 -6.48
C LEU A 72 -9.65 -5.83 -6.27
N THR A 73 -9.19 -4.59 -6.46
CA THR A 73 -7.77 -4.26 -6.40
C THR A 73 -7.45 -3.40 -5.19
N ILE A 74 -6.39 -3.78 -4.49
CA ILE A 74 -5.85 -3.04 -3.34
C ILE A 74 -4.38 -2.77 -3.63
N LEU A 75 -3.96 -1.51 -3.57
CA LEU A 75 -2.57 -1.11 -3.61
C LEU A 75 -2.14 -0.51 -2.26
N ASN A 76 -1.24 -1.20 -1.59
CA ASN A 76 -0.44 -0.62 -0.52
C ASN A 76 0.80 0.06 -1.15
N PRO A 77 0.92 1.40 -1.12
CA PRO A 77 1.98 2.10 -1.85
C PRO A 77 3.32 2.10 -1.11
N ALA A 78 3.69 0.97 -0.55
CA ALA A 78 4.93 0.75 0.18
C ALA A 78 5.97 0.04 -0.71
N PRO A 79 7.24 0.49 -0.72
CA PRO A 79 7.69 1.79 -0.25
C PRO A 79 7.19 2.94 -1.14
N ALA A 80 6.97 4.12 -0.54
CA ALA A 80 6.51 5.29 -1.27
C ALA A 80 7.43 5.60 -2.46
N SER A 81 6.88 5.64 -3.65
CA SER A 81 7.63 5.91 -4.88
C SER A 81 6.73 6.47 -5.97
N GLU A 82 7.27 7.27 -6.87
CA GLU A 82 6.50 7.82 -7.98
C GLU A 82 5.84 6.72 -8.82
N ILE A 83 4.55 6.87 -9.09
CA ILE A 83 3.76 6.03 -9.99
C ILE A 83 3.12 6.90 -11.06
N SER A 84 2.88 6.34 -12.24
CA SER A 84 2.20 7.06 -13.31
C SER A 84 0.73 7.28 -12.96
N LYS A 85 0.13 8.35 -13.49
CA LYS A 85 -1.31 8.63 -13.28
C LYS A 85 -2.22 7.48 -13.71
N GLU A 86 -1.74 6.64 -14.61
CA GLU A 86 -2.46 5.48 -15.10
C GLU A 86 -2.79 4.47 -14.00
N PHE A 87 -1.92 4.33 -12.98
CA PHE A 87 -2.16 3.42 -11.84
C PHE A 87 -3.52 3.69 -11.17
N TYR A 88 -3.86 4.96 -10.98
CA TYR A 88 -5.06 5.34 -10.22
C TYR A 88 -6.36 4.81 -10.83
N ASN A 89 -6.39 4.56 -12.14
CA ASN A 89 -7.57 3.99 -12.82
C ASN A 89 -7.84 2.53 -12.45
N TYR A 90 -6.85 1.83 -11.91
CA TYR A 90 -6.90 0.40 -11.62
C TYR A 90 -6.88 0.06 -10.13
N ILE A 91 -7.02 1.07 -9.27
CA ILE A 91 -7.00 0.92 -7.81
C ILE A 91 -8.40 1.14 -7.26
N ASP A 92 -8.96 0.11 -6.58
CA ASP A 92 -10.21 0.26 -5.84
C ASP A 92 -9.96 0.78 -4.43
N TYR A 93 -8.94 0.25 -3.76
CA TYR A 93 -8.50 0.68 -2.44
C TYR A 93 -7.01 1.06 -2.46
N PHE A 94 -6.70 2.20 -1.91
CA PHE A 94 -5.34 2.69 -1.72
C PHE A 94 -5.08 2.83 -0.22
N THR A 95 -4.04 2.14 0.28
CA THR A 95 -3.84 1.98 1.73
C THR A 95 -2.48 2.54 2.21
N PRO A 96 -2.23 3.85 2.03
CA PRO A 96 -0.99 4.47 2.50
C PRO A 96 -0.99 4.63 4.04
N ASN A 97 0.21 4.68 4.61
CA ASN A 97 0.43 5.26 5.93
C ASN A 97 0.55 6.80 5.85
N GLU A 98 0.81 7.48 6.98
CA GLU A 98 0.94 8.94 7.02
C GLU A 98 2.04 9.47 6.08
N THR A 99 3.20 8.81 6.09
CA THR A 99 4.37 9.22 5.29
C THR A 99 4.14 8.98 3.81
N GLU A 100 3.54 7.87 3.45
CA GLU A 100 3.18 7.55 2.08
C GLU A 100 2.09 8.50 1.55
N ALA A 101 1.07 8.77 2.35
CA ALA A 101 0.04 9.74 1.98
C ALA A 101 0.62 11.16 1.82
N GLU A 102 1.55 11.58 2.68
CA GLU A 102 2.30 12.83 2.52
C GLU A 102 3.09 12.86 1.21
N PHE A 103 3.76 11.76 0.85
CA PHE A 103 4.52 11.65 -0.40
C PHE A 103 3.64 11.92 -1.63
N TYR A 104 2.44 11.32 -1.70
CA TYR A 104 1.55 11.48 -2.86
C TYR A 104 0.76 12.78 -2.86
N THR A 105 0.55 13.38 -1.71
CA THR A 105 -0.31 14.57 -1.57
C THR A 105 0.43 15.85 -1.27
N GLY A 106 1.64 15.75 -0.69
CA GLY A 106 2.35 16.90 -0.13
C GLY A 106 1.71 17.45 1.15
N ILE A 107 0.75 16.73 1.75
CA ILE A 107 0.06 17.12 2.99
C ILE A 107 0.61 16.30 4.13
N LYS A 108 1.28 16.96 5.08
CA LYS A 108 1.73 16.32 6.31
C LYS A 108 0.55 16.00 7.20
N ILE A 109 0.42 14.74 7.61
CA ILE A 109 -0.71 14.26 8.39
C ILE A 109 -0.34 14.25 9.88
N VAL A 110 -0.88 15.16 10.65
CA VAL A 110 -0.72 15.24 12.10
C VAL A 110 -2.04 15.04 12.85
N ASN A 111 -3.17 15.28 12.20
CA ASN A 111 -4.52 15.14 12.75
C ASN A 111 -5.51 14.61 11.71
N GLN A 112 -6.74 14.40 12.14
CA GLN A 112 -7.84 13.85 11.33
C GLN A 112 -8.22 14.73 10.12
N ASN A 113 -8.15 16.05 10.27
CA ASN A 113 -8.48 16.97 9.20
C ASN A 113 -7.43 16.91 8.07
N ASP A 114 -6.17 16.73 8.43
CA ASP A 114 -5.10 16.57 7.43
C ASP A 114 -5.30 15.24 6.65
N ALA A 115 -5.67 14.15 7.35
CA ALA A 115 -5.98 12.87 6.71
C ALA A 115 -7.17 12.99 5.75
N LYS A 116 -8.20 13.76 6.12
CA LYS A 116 -9.32 14.07 5.23
C LYS A 116 -8.86 14.82 3.99
N GLN A 117 -8.11 15.90 4.13
CA GLN A 117 -7.60 16.69 2.99
C GLN A 117 -6.70 15.85 2.07
N ALA A 118 -5.83 15.00 2.65
CA ALA A 118 -5.01 14.07 1.89
C ALA A 118 -5.87 13.06 1.10
N SER A 119 -6.90 12.50 1.74
CA SER A 119 -7.84 11.59 1.09
C SER A 119 -8.59 12.24 -0.05
N GLU A 120 -9.11 13.47 0.13
CA GLU A 120 -9.78 14.23 -0.94
C GLU A 120 -8.86 14.43 -2.14
N LYS A 121 -7.57 14.74 -1.90
CA LYS A 121 -6.59 14.91 -2.98
C LYS A 121 -6.33 13.60 -3.72
N LEU A 122 -6.24 12.47 -3.01
CA LEU A 122 -6.06 11.14 -3.60
C LEU A 122 -7.31 10.69 -4.39
N LEU A 123 -8.50 10.92 -3.87
CA LEU A 123 -9.76 10.65 -4.59
C LEU A 123 -9.85 11.42 -5.89
N ASN A 124 -9.40 12.70 -5.90
CA ASN A 124 -9.36 13.53 -7.11
C ASN A 124 -8.37 13.01 -8.18
N LEU A 125 -7.44 12.13 -7.82
CA LEU A 125 -6.57 11.44 -8.78
C LEU A 125 -7.27 10.25 -9.47
N GLY A 126 -8.46 9.86 -9.03
CA GLY A 126 -9.25 8.77 -9.61
C GLY A 126 -9.33 7.50 -8.77
N ILE A 127 -8.69 7.47 -7.60
CA ILE A 127 -8.80 6.34 -6.65
C ILE A 127 -10.20 6.34 -6.05
N LYS A 128 -10.78 5.15 -5.84
CA LYS A 128 -12.17 5.08 -5.38
C LYS A 128 -12.33 5.12 -3.87
N LYS A 129 -11.40 4.52 -3.15
CA LYS A 129 -11.46 4.38 -1.70
C LYS A 129 -10.06 4.50 -1.11
N ILE A 130 -9.94 5.28 -0.07
CA ILE A 130 -8.69 5.56 0.62
C ILE A 130 -8.80 5.05 2.05
N ILE A 131 -7.76 4.38 2.51
CA ILE A 131 -7.58 4.03 3.92
C ILE A 131 -6.19 4.52 4.32
N ILE A 132 -6.11 5.58 5.10
CA ILE A 132 -4.84 6.06 5.64
C ILE A 132 -4.63 5.44 7.01
N THR A 133 -3.59 4.62 7.17
CA THR A 133 -3.21 4.09 8.48
C THR A 133 -2.48 5.17 9.28
N LEU A 134 -2.81 5.32 10.56
CA LEU A 134 -2.36 6.40 11.45
C LEU A 134 -1.66 5.85 12.71
N GLY A 135 -1.06 4.67 12.59
CA GLY A 135 -0.38 3.99 13.67
C GLY A 135 -1.27 3.81 14.90
N GLU A 136 -0.78 4.22 16.07
CA GLU A 136 -1.52 4.12 17.35
C GLU A 136 -2.81 4.96 17.40
N LYS A 137 -2.99 5.90 16.47
CA LYS A 137 -4.21 6.72 16.38
C LYS A 137 -5.36 5.98 15.71
N GLY A 138 -5.08 4.95 14.89
CA GLY A 138 -6.07 4.18 14.16
C GLY A 138 -5.98 4.33 12.67
N LEU A 139 -7.09 4.56 12.00
CA LEU A 139 -7.13 4.77 10.55
C LEU A 139 -8.20 5.79 10.16
N PHE A 140 -8.03 6.37 8.97
CA PHE A 140 -9.01 7.21 8.32
C PHE A 140 -9.41 6.58 6.98
N TYR A 141 -10.71 6.35 6.79
CA TYR A 141 -11.31 5.87 5.54
C TYR A 141 -12.08 7.00 4.86
N SER A 142 -12.01 7.07 3.54
CA SER A 142 -12.88 7.91 2.72
C SER A 142 -13.16 7.26 1.35
N ASP A 143 -14.39 7.38 0.87
CA ASP A 143 -14.79 7.04 -0.49
C ASP A 143 -15.38 8.25 -1.26
N GLY A 144 -15.21 9.44 -0.71
CA GLY A 144 -15.74 10.69 -1.24
C GLY A 144 -17.22 10.94 -0.90
N LYS A 145 -17.91 9.98 -0.27
CA LYS A 145 -19.28 10.12 0.23
C LYS A 145 -19.34 10.03 1.75
N GLU A 146 -18.53 9.16 2.29
CA GLU A 146 -18.43 8.88 3.71
C GLU A 146 -16.97 9.00 4.16
N ASP A 147 -16.77 9.64 5.31
CA ASP A 147 -15.50 9.76 6.01
C ASP A 147 -15.63 9.06 7.36
N ILE A 148 -14.76 8.07 7.62
CA ILE A 148 -14.78 7.31 8.87
C ILE A 148 -13.41 7.38 9.52
N PHE A 149 -13.37 7.78 10.79
CA PHE A 149 -12.20 7.64 11.64
C PHE A 149 -12.40 6.48 12.61
N LEU A 150 -11.59 5.44 12.48
CA LEU A 150 -11.57 4.32 13.42
C LEU A 150 -10.37 4.46 14.34
N LYS A 151 -10.65 4.60 15.63
CA LYS A 151 -9.61 4.69 16.66
C LYS A 151 -8.98 3.32 16.87
N ALA A 152 -7.64 3.28 17.01
CA ALA A 152 -6.95 2.05 17.33
C ALA A 152 -7.29 1.52 18.72
N THR A 153 -7.26 0.21 18.89
CA THR A 153 -7.23 -0.41 20.20
C THR A 153 -5.87 -0.14 20.85
N SER A 154 -5.87 0.37 22.08
CA SER A 154 -4.63 0.64 22.79
C SER A 154 -3.94 -0.66 23.18
N VAL A 155 -2.71 -0.82 22.73
CA VAL A 155 -1.85 -1.97 23.04
C VAL A 155 -0.45 -1.46 23.42
N LYS A 156 0.29 -2.26 24.20
CA LYS A 156 1.72 -1.99 24.42
C LYS A 156 2.50 -2.67 23.31
N ALA A 157 2.91 -1.90 22.31
CA ALA A 157 3.75 -2.42 21.24
C ALA A 157 5.15 -2.76 21.80
N ILE A 158 5.65 -3.93 21.41
CA ILE A 158 7.03 -4.39 21.73
C ILE A 158 7.87 -4.30 20.45
N ASP A 159 7.27 -4.62 19.32
CA ASP A 159 7.86 -4.59 17.99
C ASP A 159 6.77 -4.24 16.99
N THR A 160 7.01 -3.25 16.13
CA THR A 160 6.07 -2.78 15.10
C THR A 160 6.40 -3.30 13.72
N THR A 161 7.38 -4.21 13.60
CA THR A 161 7.77 -4.81 12.31
C THR A 161 6.59 -5.53 11.68
N GLY A 162 6.31 -5.22 10.42
CA GLY A 162 5.22 -5.84 9.66
C GLY A 162 3.80 -5.42 10.09
N ALA A 163 3.64 -4.42 10.96
CA ALA A 163 2.31 -3.97 11.38
C ALA A 163 1.47 -3.46 10.19
N GLY A 164 2.10 -2.77 9.23
CA GLY A 164 1.46 -2.34 7.99
C GLY A 164 1.09 -3.50 7.07
N ASP A 165 1.94 -4.55 7.03
CA ASP A 165 1.67 -5.74 6.22
C ASP A 165 0.55 -6.60 6.79
N ALA A 166 0.38 -6.58 8.12
CA ALA A 166 -0.69 -7.30 8.81
C ALA A 166 -2.06 -6.60 8.68
N PHE A 167 -2.06 -5.30 8.37
CA PHE A 167 -3.27 -4.51 8.12
C PHE A 167 -3.91 -4.88 6.78
#